data_ee3e576eb32233a22bd6dc105046e55f
#
_entry.id   ee3e576eb32233a22bd6dc105046e55f
#
_cell.length_a   1.000
_cell.length_b   1.000
_cell.length_c   1.000
_cell.angle_alpha   90.00
_cell.angle_beta   90.00
_cell.angle_gamma   90.00
#
_symmetry.space_group_name_H-M   'P 1'
#
loop_
_entity.id
_entity.type
_entity.pdbx_description
1 polymer ?
#
loop_
_entity_poly.entity_id
_entity_poly.type
_entity_poly.pdbx_seq_one_letter_code
_entity_poly.pdbx_strand_id
1 'polypeptide(L)'
;ARRQRQMCIRDRLKDVVNGYVLERRFNIGEKLEDVRVERRPHQYLYMEGADYIFMNQETFDQIPIAHDLINGVDFLLEGMVVDVVSDASTETVLFADVPVKVQMKITYTEPGLKGDTATNTLKPATVESGATVRVPLFINEGETIEIDTRDGSYVGRVKA
;
A
#
# COMPACT_ATOMS: atom_id res chain seq x y z
N ALA A 1 -27.60 -32.65 34.22
CA ALA A 1 -26.38 -32.45 33.41
C ALA A 1 -26.46 -31.11 32.70
N ARG A 2 -25.67 -30.13 33.15
CA ARG A 2 -25.54 -28.85 32.46
C ARG A 2 -24.76 -29.11 31.16
N ARG A 3 -25.45 -29.06 30.03
CA ARG A 3 -24.77 -28.99 28.72
C ARG A 3 -23.95 -27.72 28.71
N GLN A 4 -22.63 -27.82 28.80
CA GLN A 4 -21.73 -26.73 28.44
C GLN A 4 -21.99 -26.39 26.99
N ARG A 5 -22.62 -25.24 26.74
CA ARG A 5 -22.73 -24.69 25.40
C ARG A 5 -21.31 -24.37 24.95
N GLN A 6 -20.80 -25.14 24.02
CA GLN A 6 -19.55 -24.79 23.32
C GLN A 6 -19.80 -23.47 22.57
N MET A 7 -19.22 -22.40 23.05
CA MET A 7 -19.22 -21.11 22.33
C MET A 7 -18.27 -21.24 21.15
N CYS A 8 -18.81 -21.34 19.94
CA CYS A 8 -18.05 -21.18 18.73
C CYS A 8 -17.92 -19.68 18.45
N ILE A 9 -16.68 -19.18 18.41
CA ILE A 9 -16.37 -17.80 17.99
C ILE A 9 -16.07 -17.83 16.50
N ARG A 10 -16.82 -17.02 15.74
CA ARG A 10 -16.51 -16.77 14.34
C ARG A 10 -15.64 -15.53 14.25
N ASP A 11 -14.40 -15.69 13.80
CA ASP A 11 -13.45 -14.62 13.73
C ASP A 11 -12.86 -14.46 12.33
N ARG A 12 -12.47 -13.25 12.01
CA ARG A 12 -11.76 -12.91 10.77
C ARG A 12 -10.29 -12.81 11.08
N LEU A 13 -9.50 -13.65 10.43
CA LEU A 13 -8.06 -13.66 10.54
C LEU A 13 -7.42 -13.22 9.23
N LYS A 14 -6.42 -12.35 9.31
CA LYS A 14 -5.58 -11.99 8.17
C LYS A 14 -4.26 -12.73 8.28
N ASP A 15 -3.94 -13.52 7.24
CA ASP A 15 -2.60 -14.05 7.08
C ASP A 15 -1.64 -12.90 6.76
N VAL A 16 -0.67 -12.67 7.62
CA VAL A 16 0.25 -11.53 7.53
C VAL A 16 1.22 -11.68 6.36
N VAL A 17 1.56 -12.91 6.00
CA VAL A 17 2.53 -13.20 4.93
C VAL A 17 1.87 -13.14 3.56
N ASN A 18 0.71 -13.77 3.41
CA ASN A 18 0.02 -13.90 2.13
C ASN A 18 -1.10 -12.88 1.91
N GLY A 19 -1.47 -12.13 2.94
CA GLY A 19 -2.49 -11.09 2.88
C GLY A 19 -3.95 -11.59 2.80
N TYR A 20 -4.17 -12.89 2.85
CA TYR A 20 -5.52 -13.46 2.80
C TYR A 20 -6.30 -13.22 4.08
N VAL A 21 -7.57 -12.92 3.93
CA VAL A 21 -8.52 -12.82 5.04
C VAL A 21 -9.36 -14.08 5.08
N LEU A 22 -9.29 -14.81 6.19
CA LEU A 22 -10.05 -16.03 6.41
C LEU A 22 -11.07 -15.79 7.53
N GLU A 23 -12.29 -16.25 7.29
CA GLU A 23 -13.30 -16.39 8.34
C GLU A 23 -13.39 -17.86 8.76
N ARG A 24 -13.12 -18.13 10.01
CA ARG A 24 -13.18 -19.49 10.55
C ARG A 24 -13.88 -19.51 11.91
N ARG A 25 -14.59 -20.58 12.17
CA ARG A 25 -15.15 -20.85 13.50
C ARG A 25 -14.11 -21.56 14.34
N PHE A 26 -13.87 -21.06 15.53
CA PHE A 26 -12.93 -21.61 16.50
C PHE A 26 -13.69 -22.17 17.70
N ASN A 27 -13.18 -23.29 18.22
CA ASN A 27 -13.65 -23.84 19.49
C ASN A 27 -12.90 -23.16 20.65
N ILE A 28 -13.53 -23.12 21.81
CA ILE A 28 -12.90 -22.61 23.03
C ILE A 28 -11.66 -23.47 23.33
N GLY A 29 -10.48 -22.81 23.47
CA GLY A 29 -9.21 -23.47 23.75
C GLY A 29 -8.42 -23.90 22.51
N GLU A 30 -8.90 -23.65 21.30
CA GLU A 30 -8.11 -23.84 20.08
C GLU A 30 -6.91 -22.86 20.06
N LYS A 31 -5.71 -23.40 19.96
CA LYS A 31 -4.49 -22.58 19.89
C LYS A 31 -4.25 -22.15 18.45
N LEU A 32 -4.03 -20.85 18.25
CA LEU A 32 -3.63 -20.25 17.00
C LEU A 32 -2.19 -19.77 17.09
N GLU A 33 -1.46 -19.88 15.98
CA GLU A 33 -0.21 -19.13 15.85
C GLU A 33 -0.54 -17.65 15.70
N ASP A 34 -0.23 -16.90 16.73
CA ASP A 34 -0.39 -15.46 16.75
C ASP A 34 0.96 -14.80 16.46
N VAL A 35 0.96 -13.92 15.45
CA VAL A 35 2.15 -13.13 15.10
C VAL A 35 1.98 -11.74 15.67
N ARG A 36 2.86 -11.39 16.61
CA ARG A 36 2.92 -10.03 17.15
C ARG A 36 3.64 -9.14 16.16
N VAL A 37 2.91 -8.23 15.53
CA VAL A 37 3.46 -7.32 14.53
C VAL A 37 3.67 -5.93 15.10
N GLU A 38 4.77 -5.29 14.70
CA GLU A 38 5.06 -3.89 14.95
C GLU A 38 5.06 -3.12 13.64
N ARG A 39 4.45 -1.95 13.65
CA ARG A 39 4.51 -0.97 12.57
C ARG A 39 5.46 0.14 12.94
N ARG A 40 6.42 0.42 12.09
CA ARG A 40 7.35 1.52 12.28
C ARG A 40 7.50 2.32 10.99
N PRO A 41 7.51 3.66 11.06
CA PRO A 41 7.70 4.49 9.89
C PRO A 41 9.15 4.39 9.41
N HIS A 42 9.32 4.14 8.12
CA HIS A 42 10.61 4.10 7.44
C HIS A 42 10.55 5.01 6.22
N GLN A 43 11.65 5.69 5.95
CA GLN A 43 11.78 6.53 4.76
C GLN A 43 12.50 5.75 3.66
N TYR A 44 11.91 5.73 2.47
CA TYR A 44 12.59 5.19 1.30
C TYR A 44 13.74 6.10 0.87
N LEU A 45 14.92 5.54 0.72
CA LEU A 45 16.12 6.30 0.33
C LEU A 45 16.49 6.08 -1.14
N TYR A 46 16.78 4.85 -1.52
CA TYR A 46 17.21 4.49 -2.88
C TYR A 46 17.03 2.98 -3.13
N MET A 47 17.19 2.61 -4.38
CA MET A 47 17.19 1.21 -4.80
C MET A 47 18.61 0.72 -5.00
N GLU A 48 18.95 -0.41 -4.40
CA GLU A 48 20.25 -1.07 -4.57
C GLU A 48 20.02 -2.48 -5.14
N GLY A 49 20.36 -2.64 -6.42
CA GLY A 49 20.13 -3.90 -7.11
C GLY A 49 18.63 -4.20 -7.27
N ALA A 50 18.16 -5.25 -6.60
CA ALA A 50 16.75 -5.65 -6.58
C ALA A 50 16.03 -5.24 -5.29
N ASP A 51 16.75 -4.68 -4.33
CA ASP A 51 16.23 -4.32 -3.02
C ASP A 51 16.05 -2.80 -2.88
N TYR A 52 15.04 -2.43 -2.13
CA TYR A 52 14.76 -1.04 -1.80
C TYR A 52 15.29 -0.75 -0.39
N ILE A 53 16.11 0.29 -0.27
CA ILE A 53 16.71 0.66 1.01
C ILE A 53 15.82 1.66 1.74
N PHE A 54 15.42 1.27 2.94
CA PHE A 54 14.60 2.09 3.82
C PHE A 54 15.37 2.43 5.10
N MET A 55 15.16 3.63 5.60
CA MET A 55 15.74 4.10 6.84
C MET A 55 14.65 4.23 7.91
N ASN A 56 14.87 3.60 9.06
CA ASN A 56 14.00 3.79 10.22
C ASN A 56 14.11 5.23 10.71
N GLN A 57 12.98 5.90 10.89
CA GLN A 57 12.97 7.31 11.32
C GLN A 57 13.30 7.52 12.80
N GLU A 58 13.24 6.45 13.60
CA GLU A 58 13.55 6.52 15.03
C GLU A 58 15.00 6.14 15.34
N THR A 59 15.48 5.04 14.73
CA THR A 59 16.82 4.51 14.98
C THR A 59 17.86 4.91 13.92
N PHE A 60 17.40 5.40 12.77
CA PHE A 60 18.22 5.73 11.57
C PHE A 60 18.92 4.53 10.95
N ASP A 61 18.53 3.32 11.33
CA ASP A 61 19.05 2.10 10.73
C ASP A 61 18.51 1.92 9.31
N GLN A 62 19.36 1.49 8.40
CA GLN A 62 19.00 1.19 7.02
C GLN A 62 18.74 -0.30 6.88
N ILE A 63 17.62 -0.65 6.25
CA ILE A 63 17.23 -2.04 5.98
C ILE A 63 16.89 -2.23 4.51
N PRO A 64 17.35 -3.32 3.87
CA PRO A 64 16.91 -3.69 2.54
C PRO A 64 15.56 -4.41 2.61
N ILE A 65 14.64 -4.03 1.73
CA ILE A 65 13.33 -4.69 1.59
C ILE A 65 13.17 -5.10 0.13
N ALA A 66 12.85 -6.37 -0.10
CA ALA A 66 12.64 -6.89 -1.44
C ALA A 66 11.37 -6.29 -2.08
N HIS A 67 11.39 -6.12 -3.39
CA HIS A 67 10.27 -5.60 -4.17
C HIS A 67 8.93 -6.28 -3.85
N ASP A 68 8.95 -7.60 -3.71
CA ASP A 68 7.74 -8.41 -3.48
C ASP A 68 7.09 -8.20 -2.11
N LEU A 69 7.84 -7.63 -1.18
CA LEU A 69 7.35 -7.30 0.17
C LEU A 69 6.77 -5.89 0.28
N ILE A 70 6.83 -5.09 -0.77
CA ILE A 70 6.35 -3.71 -0.77
C ILE A 70 5.00 -3.63 -1.47
N ASN A 71 3.97 -3.29 -0.71
CA ASN A 71 2.65 -3.07 -1.27
C ASN A 71 2.56 -1.64 -1.84
N GLY A 72 2.21 -1.54 -3.12
CA GLY A 72 2.13 -0.25 -3.80
C GLY A 72 3.48 0.30 -4.26
N VAL A 73 4.44 -0.57 -4.56
CA VAL A 73 5.79 -0.20 -5.01
C VAL A 73 5.80 0.69 -6.25
N ASP A 74 4.82 0.57 -7.13
CA ASP A 74 4.67 1.40 -8.33
C ASP A 74 4.48 2.90 -8.02
N PHE A 75 4.03 3.20 -6.82
CA PHE A 75 3.81 4.56 -6.32
C PHE A 75 4.86 5.02 -5.30
N LEU A 76 5.95 4.27 -5.17
CA LEU A 76 7.02 4.58 -4.24
C LEU A 76 7.96 5.64 -4.84
N LEU A 77 8.17 6.73 -4.09
CA LEU A 77 9.11 7.80 -4.44
C LEU A 77 10.20 7.93 -3.38
N GLU A 78 11.38 8.35 -3.81
CA GLU A 78 12.49 8.67 -2.91
C GLU A 78 12.08 9.73 -1.88
N GLY A 79 12.41 9.48 -0.63
CA GLY A 79 12.02 10.33 0.50
C GLY A 79 10.62 10.07 1.06
N MET A 80 9.85 9.18 0.45
CA MET A 80 8.51 8.84 0.94
C MET A 80 8.60 8.00 2.22
N VAL A 81 7.72 8.29 3.17
CA VAL A 81 7.58 7.51 4.40
C VAL A 81 6.56 6.40 4.20
N VAL A 82 6.96 5.18 4.50
CA VAL A 82 6.12 3.99 4.43
C VAL A 82 6.05 3.31 5.79
N ASP A 83 4.99 2.56 6.03
CA ASP A 83 4.87 1.74 7.23
C ASP A 83 5.49 0.36 6.98
N VAL A 84 6.58 0.07 7.66
CA VAL A 84 7.19 -1.26 7.65
C VAL A 84 6.64 -2.08 8.79
N VAL A 85 6.07 -3.22 8.43
CA VAL A 85 5.51 -4.18 9.38
C VAL A 85 6.50 -5.31 9.58
N SER A 86 6.91 -5.52 10.81
CA SER A 86 7.85 -6.57 11.20
C SER A 86 7.29 -7.44 12.32
N ASP A 87 7.81 -8.67 12.41
CA ASP A 87 7.54 -9.55 13.53
C ASP A 87 8.29 -9.05 14.75
N ALA A 88 7.56 -8.70 15.82
CA ALA A 88 8.15 -8.20 17.06
C ALA A 88 9.05 -9.23 17.78
N SER A 89 8.83 -10.51 17.53
CA SER A 89 9.59 -11.59 18.20
C SER A 89 10.91 -11.90 17.49
N THR A 90 10.94 -11.83 16.16
CA THR A 90 12.12 -12.17 15.34
C THR A 90 12.77 -10.96 14.69
N GLU A 91 12.17 -9.78 14.82
CA GLU A 91 12.58 -8.54 14.15
C GLU A 91 12.66 -8.66 12.60
N THR A 92 11.98 -9.66 12.05
CA THR A 92 11.96 -9.91 10.61
C THR A 92 10.92 -9.05 9.93
N VAL A 93 11.31 -8.35 8.85
CA VAL A 93 10.38 -7.58 8.03
C VAL A 93 9.41 -8.53 7.32
N LEU A 94 8.13 -8.32 7.51
CA LEU A 94 7.06 -9.08 6.87
C LEU A 94 6.64 -8.42 5.56
N PHE A 95 6.36 -7.14 5.59
CA PHE A 95 6.01 -6.33 4.42
C PHE A 95 6.13 -4.83 4.72
N ALA A 96 6.09 -4.03 3.67
CA ALA A 96 6.01 -2.57 3.76
C ALA A 96 4.75 -2.09 3.02
N ASP A 97 4.03 -1.16 3.63
CA ASP A 97 2.85 -0.55 3.04
C ASP A 97 3.14 0.91 2.66
N VAL A 98 3.03 1.23 1.38
CA VAL A 98 2.98 2.62 0.92
C VAL A 98 1.67 3.25 1.41
N PRO A 99 1.66 4.53 1.80
CA PRO A 99 0.43 5.19 2.21
C PRO A 99 -0.70 5.00 1.21
N VAL A 100 -1.91 4.77 1.70
CA VAL A 100 -3.09 4.50 0.85
C VAL A 100 -3.34 5.63 -0.15
N LYS A 101 -3.07 6.85 0.27
CA LYS A 101 -3.21 8.05 -0.56
C LYS A 101 -1.87 8.72 -0.73
N VAL A 102 -1.48 8.94 -1.97
CA VAL A 102 -0.24 9.63 -2.32
C VAL A 102 -0.53 10.78 -3.27
N GLN A 103 0.23 11.84 -3.13
CA GLN A 103 0.17 12.99 -4.02
C GLN A 103 1.34 12.90 -4.98
N MET A 104 1.04 12.89 -6.27
CA MET A 104 2.05 12.78 -7.32
C MET A 104 1.77 13.77 -8.44
N LYS A 105 2.85 14.28 -9.01
CA LYS A 105 2.79 15.16 -10.16
C LYS A 105 2.70 14.34 -11.45
N ILE A 106 1.86 14.77 -12.37
CA ILE A 106 1.76 14.18 -13.69
C ILE A 106 2.94 14.66 -14.53
N THR A 107 3.73 13.71 -15.04
CA THR A 107 4.87 13.97 -15.92
C THR A 107 4.51 13.94 -17.38
N TYR A 108 3.52 13.11 -17.75
CA TYR A 108 3.02 12.98 -19.11
C TYR A 108 1.55 12.59 -19.12
N THR A 109 0.79 13.18 -20.00
CA THR A 109 -0.59 12.76 -20.29
C THR A 109 -0.96 13.14 -21.73
N GLU A 110 -1.80 12.33 -22.35
CA GLU A 110 -2.35 12.65 -23.65
C GLU A 110 -3.35 13.80 -23.53
N PRO A 111 -3.37 14.73 -24.51
CA PRO A 111 -4.39 15.77 -24.53
C PRO A 111 -5.78 15.14 -24.70
N GLY A 112 -6.73 15.54 -23.86
CA GLY A 112 -8.12 15.13 -24.01
C GLY A 112 -8.69 15.62 -25.32
N LEU A 113 -9.22 14.71 -26.16
CA LEU A 113 -9.89 15.08 -27.40
C LEU A 113 -11.18 15.83 -27.09
N LYS A 114 -11.30 17.06 -27.59
CA LYS A 114 -12.56 17.81 -27.57
C LYS A 114 -13.56 17.09 -28.46
N GLY A 115 -14.63 16.56 -27.87
CA GLY A 115 -15.69 15.91 -28.63
C GLY A 115 -16.17 14.57 -28.08
N ASP A 116 -15.43 13.98 -27.15
CA ASP A 116 -15.91 12.82 -26.42
C ASP A 116 -16.93 13.26 -25.36
N THR A 117 -18.20 13.10 -25.70
CA THR A 117 -19.35 13.43 -24.85
C THR A 117 -19.67 12.34 -23.81
N ALA A 118 -18.84 11.32 -23.70
CA ALA A 118 -19.01 10.28 -22.68
C ALA A 118 -18.66 10.83 -21.30
N THR A 119 -19.61 10.86 -20.40
CA THR A 119 -19.59 11.48 -19.08
C THR A 119 -18.60 10.83 -18.08
N ASN A 120 -17.85 9.79 -18.43
CA ASN A 120 -16.89 9.09 -17.60
C ASN A 120 -15.63 8.68 -18.36
N THR A 121 -15.21 9.43 -19.35
CA THR A 121 -14.02 9.11 -20.12
C THR A 121 -12.78 9.47 -19.32
N LEU A 122 -11.92 8.47 -19.13
CA LEU A 122 -10.61 8.63 -18.48
C LEU A 122 -9.52 8.49 -19.53
N LYS A 123 -8.42 9.20 -19.34
CA LYS A 123 -7.21 9.10 -20.17
C LYS A 123 -6.04 8.58 -19.36
N PRO A 124 -5.08 7.88 -19.99
CA PRO A 124 -3.87 7.46 -19.30
C PRO A 124 -2.98 8.68 -19.01
N ALA A 125 -2.38 8.68 -17.82
CA ALA A 125 -1.39 9.66 -17.42
C ALA A 125 -0.24 8.95 -16.71
N THR A 126 0.97 9.42 -16.94
CA THR A 126 2.17 8.93 -16.25
C THR A 126 2.52 9.89 -15.14
N VAL A 127 2.71 9.38 -13.94
CA VAL A 127 3.12 10.14 -12.77
C VAL A 127 4.62 10.05 -12.54
N GLU A 128 5.15 10.88 -11.66
CA GLU A 128 6.59 10.99 -11.41
C GLU A 128 7.26 9.70 -10.93
N SER A 129 6.50 8.76 -10.37
CA SER A 129 7.00 7.42 -10.04
C SER A 129 7.16 6.48 -11.26
N GLY A 130 6.70 6.90 -12.44
CA GLY A 130 6.67 6.08 -13.65
C GLY A 130 5.43 5.20 -13.79
N ALA A 131 4.54 5.20 -12.81
CA ALA A 131 3.29 4.46 -12.87
C ALA A 131 2.29 5.15 -13.82
N THR A 132 1.47 4.35 -14.49
CA THR A 132 0.40 4.85 -15.34
C THR A 132 -0.92 4.75 -14.59
N VAL A 133 -1.60 5.89 -14.46
CA VAL A 133 -2.92 5.99 -13.82
C VAL A 133 -3.95 6.55 -14.79
N ARG A 134 -5.21 6.26 -14.55
CA ARG A 134 -6.30 6.81 -15.34
C ARG A 134 -6.85 8.05 -14.66
N VAL A 135 -6.85 9.16 -15.38
CA VAL A 135 -7.29 10.47 -14.89
C VAL A 135 -8.42 11.05 -15.76
N PRO A 136 -9.26 11.93 -15.21
CA PRO A 136 -10.24 12.65 -16.01
C PRO A 136 -9.60 13.46 -17.15
N LEU A 137 -10.36 13.71 -18.23
CA LEU A 137 -9.85 14.40 -19.42
C LEU A 137 -9.37 15.83 -19.16
N PHE A 138 -9.85 16.48 -18.09
CA PHE A 138 -9.48 17.86 -17.75
C PHE A 138 -8.13 17.99 -17.04
N ILE A 139 -7.50 16.89 -16.66
CA ILE A 139 -6.20 16.88 -16.01
C ILE A 139 -5.08 17.06 -17.04
N ASN A 140 -4.17 17.98 -16.75
CA ASN A 140 -3.04 18.32 -17.62
C ASN A 140 -1.71 17.90 -17.03
N GLU A 141 -0.67 17.89 -17.87
CA GLU A 141 0.70 17.70 -17.42
C GLU A 141 1.10 18.80 -16.42
N GLY A 142 1.89 18.40 -15.42
CA GLY A 142 2.35 19.31 -14.38
C GLY A 142 1.37 19.52 -13.22
N GLU A 143 0.16 19.00 -13.32
CA GLU A 143 -0.79 19.03 -12.20
C GLU A 143 -0.47 17.94 -11.18
N THR A 144 -0.71 18.25 -9.90
CA THR A 144 -0.57 17.28 -8.82
C THR A 144 -1.93 16.66 -8.52
N ILE A 145 -1.96 15.34 -8.48
CA ILE A 145 -3.16 14.57 -8.20
C ILE A 145 -2.97 13.68 -6.97
N GLU A 146 -4.06 13.37 -6.31
CA GLU A 146 -4.11 12.36 -5.25
C GLU A 146 -4.55 11.02 -5.85
N ILE A 147 -3.78 9.98 -5.56
CA ILE A 147 -3.97 8.62 -6.07
C ILE A 147 -4.17 7.67 -4.89
N ASP A 148 -5.11 6.73 -5.03
CA ASP A 148 -5.24 5.59 -4.12
C ASP A 148 -4.27 4.48 -4.59
N THR A 149 -3.30 4.15 -3.74
CA THR A 149 -2.25 3.18 -4.07
C THR A 149 -2.72 1.73 -4.09
N ARG A 150 -3.91 1.44 -3.56
CA ARG A 150 -4.45 0.07 -3.52
C ARG A 150 -4.89 -0.44 -4.90
N ASP A 151 -5.44 0.45 -5.70
CA ASP A 151 -5.97 0.14 -7.03
C ASP A 151 -5.44 1.06 -8.14
N GLY A 152 -4.60 2.05 -7.77
CA GLY A 152 -4.05 3.02 -8.72
C GLY A 152 -5.08 4.00 -9.27
N SER A 153 -6.17 4.24 -8.55
CA SER A 153 -7.25 5.12 -9.01
C SER A 153 -7.00 6.59 -8.65
N TYR A 154 -7.48 7.46 -9.52
CA TYR A 154 -7.53 8.88 -9.27
C TYR A 154 -8.58 9.22 -8.20
N VAL A 155 -8.17 9.93 -7.16
CA VAL A 155 -9.05 10.39 -6.07
C VAL A 155 -9.48 11.83 -6.28
N GLY A 156 -8.53 12.71 -6.56
CA GLY A 156 -8.82 14.12 -6.71
C GLY A 156 -7.61 14.91 -7.19
N ARG A 157 -7.87 16.17 -7.54
CA ARG A 157 -6.81 17.12 -7.88
C ARG A 157 -6.40 17.87 -6.63
N VAL A 158 -5.11 17.92 -6.39
CA VAL A 158 -4.53 18.70 -5.29
C VAL A 158 -4.36 20.14 -5.79
N LYS A 159 -5.00 21.07 -5.12
CA LYS A 159 -4.75 22.50 -5.37
C LYS A 159 -3.45 22.88 -4.67
N ALA A 160 -2.54 23.41 -5.44
CA ALA A 160 -1.33 24.02 -4.90
C ALA A 160 -1.68 25.26 -4.05
#